data_1a0a2d7f206531aa21a0da00033d4458
#
_entry.id   1a0a2d7f206531aa21a0da00033d4458
#
_cell.length_a   1.000
_cell.length_b   1.000
_cell.length_c   1.000
_cell.angle_alpha   90.00
_cell.angle_beta   90.00
_cell.angle_gamma   90.00
#
_symmetry.space_group_name_H-M   'P 1'
#
loop_
_entity.id
_entity.type
_entity.pdbx_description
1 polymer ?
#
loop_
_entity_poly.entity_id
_entity_poly.type
_entity_poly.pdbx_seq_one_letter_code
_entity_poly.pdbx_strand_id
1 'polypeptide(L)'
;MNIFYLLIIIFLVSFNASTKTNYIVEVHGNIQEVKTHQYTKADHLKFLTINGTFKDNLGNFGQTNSLVTILTKNNNIEKLQSHNEFFYDNDIKAYNIATRTSEDLESGVGKWIYTYVSKEIKDLKNSKCVYSVSYFKSSFLAISKCNIPEAAYSQLQTIRNKR
;
A
#
# COMPACT_ATOMS: atom_id res chain seq x y z
N MET A 1 -13.55 52.77 15.44
CA MET A 1 -12.72 51.66 15.96
C MET A 1 -12.98 50.46 15.05
N ASN A 2 -12.43 50.30 14.19
CA ASN A 2 -11.32 50.01 13.32
C ASN A 2 -11.56 48.70 12.60
N ILE A 3 -12.28 48.75 11.48
CA ILE A 3 -12.43 47.68 10.47
C ILE A 3 -11.06 47.13 10.04
N PHE A 4 -9.98 47.92 10.23
CA PHE A 4 -8.61 47.53 9.91
C PHE A 4 -8.04 46.42 10.78
N TYR A 5 -8.49 46.29 12.06
CA TYR A 5 -8.03 45.21 12.94
C TYR A 5 -8.72 43.87 12.65
N LEU A 6 -9.95 43.90 12.08
CA LEU A 6 -10.64 42.67 11.72
C LEU A 6 -10.02 41.98 10.48
N LEU A 7 -9.48 42.78 9.56
CA LEU A 7 -8.82 42.26 8.35
C LEU A 7 -7.46 41.59 8.64
N ILE A 8 -6.76 42.01 9.69
CA ILE A 8 -5.46 41.42 10.04
C ILE A 8 -5.62 40.05 10.72
N ILE A 9 -6.73 39.83 11.43
CA ILE A 9 -6.97 38.52 12.09
C ILE A 9 -7.34 37.44 11.07
N ILE A 10 -7.95 37.78 9.95
CA ILE A 10 -8.33 36.83 8.89
C ILE A 10 -7.11 36.32 8.11
N PHE A 11 -6.01 37.07 8.09
CA PHE A 11 -4.77 36.67 7.38
C PHE A 11 -3.88 35.72 8.18
N LEU A 12 -4.15 35.48 9.47
CA LEU A 12 -3.36 34.60 10.35
C LEU A 12 -3.91 33.18 10.45
N VAL A 13 -5.01 32.85 9.78
CA VAL A 13 -5.40 31.46 9.59
C VAL A 13 -4.55 30.91 8.45
N SER A 14 -3.30 30.65 8.75
CA SER A 14 -2.41 29.85 7.90
C SER A 14 -3.09 28.51 7.70
N PHE A 15 -3.73 28.31 6.57
CA PHE A 15 -4.11 27.00 6.09
C PHE A 15 -2.82 26.18 6.00
N ASN A 16 -2.58 25.34 7.01
CA ASN A 16 -1.63 24.26 6.89
C ASN A 16 -2.20 23.27 5.86
N ALA A 17 -2.10 23.64 4.59
CA ALA A 17 -2.33 22.71 3.50
C ALA A 17 -1.25 21.64 3.65
N SER A 18 -1.64 20.49 4.19
CA SER A 18 -0.77 19.32 4.24
C SER A 18 -0.37 18.99 2.80
N THR A 19 0.84 19.36 2.41
CA THR A 19 1.40 19.00 1.11
C THR A 19 1.52 17.48 1.08
N LYS A 20 0.87 16.88 0.08
CA LYS A 20 0.97 15.43 -0.15
C LYS A 20 2.12 15.17 -1.09
N THR A 21 3.00 14.26 -0.70
CA THR A 21 4.18 13.89 -1.47
C THR A 21 3.98 12.54 -2.14
N ASN A 22 4.43 12.42 -3.38
CA ASN A 22 4.40 11.17 -4.14
C ASN A 22 5.42 10.18 -3.56
N TYR A 23 4.91 9.10 -3.01
CA TYR A 23 5.69 7.97 -2.53
C TYR A 23 5.43 6.76 -3.42
N ILE A 24 6.49 6.18 -3.99
CA ILE A 24 6.39 5.06 -4.92
C ILE A 24 7.01 3.84 -4.24
N VAL A 25 6.29 2.72 -4.29
CA VAL A 25 6.75 1.43 -3.76
C VAL A 25 6.66 0.40 -4.88
N GLU A 26 7.76 -0.28 -5.14
CA GLU A 26 7.84 -1.43 -6.03
C GLU A 26 7.95 -2.70 -5.19
N VAL A 27 7.15 -3.70 -5.52
CA VAL A 27 7.11 -5.01 -4.83
C VAL A 27 7.35 -6.11 -5.86
N HIS A 28 8.32 -6.96 -5.57
CA HIS A 28 8.61 -8.16 -6.36
C HIS A 28 8.44 -9.37 -5.46
N GLY A 29 7.80 -10.42 -5.96
CA GLY A 29 7.61 -11.61 -5.14
C GLY A 29 7.16 -12.82 -5.92
N ASN A 30 7.03 -13.90 -5.17
CA ASN A 30 6.52 -15.17 -5.66
C ASN A 30 5.22 -15.51 -4.96
N ILE A 31 4.30 -16.05 -5.74
CA ILE A 31 2.98 -16.47 -5.31
C ILE A 31 3.00 -17.97 -5.10
N GLN A 32 2.51 -18.42 -3.95
CA GLN A 32 2.27 -19.81 -3.64
C GLN A 32 0.78 -20.01 -3.31
N GLU A 33 0.12 -20.89 -4.04
CA GLU A 33 -1.23 -21.31 -3.69
C GLU A 33 -1.18 -22.24 -2.47
N VAL A 34 -1.92 -21.86 -1.42
CA VAL A 34 -1.99 -22.65 -0.18
C VAL A 34 -3.18 -23.60 -0.24
N LYS A 35 -4.34 -23.10 -0.69
CA LYS A 35 -5.57 -23.86 -0.73
C LYS A 35 -6.57 -23.27 -1.72
N THR A 36 -7.30 -24.14 -2.39
CA THR A 36 -8.48 -23.78 -3.20
C THR A 36 -9.69 -24.57 -2.70
N HIS A 37 -10.79 -23.85 -2.43
CA HIS A 37 -12.11 -24.42 -2.26
C HIS A 37 -12.90 -24.19 -3.55
N GLN A 38 -13.20 -25.25 -4.25
CA GLN A 38 -13.98 -25.20 -5.47
C GLN A 38 -15.46 -25.46 -5.15
N TYR A 39 -16.32 -24.51 -5.48
CA TYR A 39 -17.77 -24.61 -5.31
C TYR A 39 -18.44 -25.17 -6.56
N THR A 40 -18.05 -24.64 -7.73
CA THR A 40 -18.44 -25.10 -9.06
C THR A 40 -17.23 -25.09 -9.99
N LYS A 41 -17.39 -25.44 -11.27
CA LYS A 41 -16.29 -25.32 -12.24
C LYS A 41 -15.83 -23.86 -12.44
N ALA A 42 -16.74 -22.89 -12.23
CA ALA A 42 -16.52 -21.47 -12.46
C ALA A 42 -16.34 -20.65 -11.17
N ASP A 43 -16.68 -21.22 -10.00
CA ASP A 43 -16.71 -20.51 -8.73
C ASP A 43 -15.74 -21.17 -7.74
N HIS A 44 -14.81 -20.40 -7.22
CA HIS A 44 -13.84 -20.90 -6.24
C HIS A 44 -13.32 -19.81 -5.32
N LEU A 45 -12.85 -20.22 -4.15
CA LEU A 45 -12.16 -19.38 -3.19
C LEU A 45 -10.72 -19.89 -3.07
N LYS A 46 -9.76 -19.02 -3.41
CA LYS A 46 -8.33 -19.31 -3.29
C LYS A 46 -7.70 -18.57 -2.13
N PHE A 47 -6.80 -19.26 -1.46
CA PHE A 47 -5.91 -18.70 -0.45
C PHE A 47 -4.47 -18.79 -0.98
N LEU A 48 -3.77 -17.66 -1.02
CA LEU A 48 -2.41 -17.57 -1.50
C LEU A 48 -1.53 -16.96 -0.43
N THR A 49 -0.26 -17.34 -0.43
CA THR A 49 0.80 -16.59 0.24
C THR A 49 1.72 -15.96 -0.79
N ILE A 50 2.23 -14.80 -0.44
CA ILE A 50 3.20 -14.08 -1.24
C ILE A 50 4.39 -13.77 -0.36
N ASN A 51 5.58 -14.15 -0.82
CA ASN A 51 6.84 -13.79 -0.19
C ASN A 51 7.66 -13.01 -1.20
N GLY A 52 8.20 -11.88 -0.78
CA GLY A 52 8.90 -11.01 -1.69
C GLY A 52 9.76 -9.95 -1.04
N THR A 53 10.20 -9.02 -1.85
CA THR A 53 10.97 -7.85 -1.47
C THR A 53 10.29 -6.60 -2.00
N PHE A 54 10.54 -5.49 -1.36
CA PHE A 54 10.11 -4.19 -1.85
C PHE A 54 11.28 -3.21 -1.85
N LYS A 55 11.15 -2.19 -2.67
CA LYS A 55 11.95 -0.97 -2.63
C LYS A 55 11.04 0.24 -2.82
N ASP A 56 11.46 1.39 -2.32
CA ASP A 56 10.76 2.64 -2.53
C ASP A 56 11.63 3.69 -3.24
N ASN A 57 11.00 4.79 -3.68
CA ASN A 57 11.70 5.88 -4.35
C ASN A 57 12.57 6.74 -3.42
N LEU A 58 12.57 6.46 -2.11
CA LEU A 58 13.48 7.04 -1.13
C LEU A 58 14.73 6.20 -0.91
N GLY A 59 14.78 4.99 -1.50
CA GLY A 59 15.87 4.03 -1.36
C GLY A 59 15.75 3.11 -0.15
N ASN A 60 14.60 3.08 0.54
CA ASN A 60 14.32 2.01 1.48
C ASN A 60 14.01 0.74 0.71
N PHE A 61 14.38 -0.40 1.28
CA PHE A 61 14.05 -1.72 0.77
C PHE A 61 13.87 -2.68 1.95
N GLY A 62 13.25 -3.82 1.69
CA GLY A 62 13.03 -4.81 2.73
C GLY A 62 12.28 -6.02 2.20
N GLN A 63 11.73 -6.80 3.11
CA GLN A 63 10.94 -7.98 2.81
C GLN A 63 9.45 -7.68 2.93
N THR A 64 8.64 -8.43 2.20
CA THR A 64 7.18 -8.39 2.34
C THR A 64 6.61 -9.79 2.36
N ASN A 65 5.62 -9.99 3.23
CA ASN A 65 4.82 -11.19 3.30
C ASN A 65 3.35 -10.81 3.15
N SER A 66 2.58 -11.64 2.45
CA SER A 66 1.16 -11.36 2.26
C SER A 66 0.32 -12.63 2.34
N LEU A 67 -0.88 -12.47 2.90
CA LEU A 67 -1.95 -13.44 2.81
C LEU A 67 -3.03 -12.88 1.89
N VAL A 68 -3.38 -13.62 0.85
CA VAL A 68 -4.32 -13.19 -0.18
C VAL A 68 -5.51 -14.12 -0.24
N THR A 69 -6.70 -13.56 -0.32
CA THR A 69 -7.96 -14.26 -0.59
C THR A 69 -8.52 -13.79 -1.92
N ILE A 70 -8.88 -14.73 -2.79
CA ILE A 70 -9.49 -14.44 -4.10
C ILE A 70 -10.79 -15.24 -4.19
N LEU A 71 -11.91 -14.54 -4.23
CA LEU A 71 -13.20 -15.12 -4.58
C LEU A 71 -13.45 -14.91 -6.06
N THR A 72 -13.63 -16.01 -6.78
CA THR A 72 -13.95 -16.03 -8.20
C THR A 72 -15.38 -16.50 -8.37
N LYS A 73 -16.13 -15.82 -9.23
CA LYS A 73 -17.50 -16.18 -9.61
C LYS A 73 -17.65 -16.05 -11.13
N ASN A 74 -18.21 -17.06 -11.77
CA ASN A 74 -18.33 -17.11 -13.23
C ASN A 74 -16.98 -16.88 -13.93
N ASN A 75 -15.88 -17.41 -13.39
CA ASN A 75 -14.49 -17.21 -13.84
C ASN A 75 -13.96 -15.77 -13.76
N ASN A 76 -14.67 -14.84 -13.13
CA ASN A 76 -14.21 -13.47 -12.90
C ASN A 76 -13.85 -13.26 -11.43
N ILE A 77 -12.90 -12.37 -11.14
CA ILE A 77 -12.61 -11.99 -9.75
C ILE A 77 -13.78 -11.16 -9.21
N GLU A 78 -14.54 -11.71 -8.28
CA GLU A 78 -15.57 -10.98 -7.54
C GLU A 78 -14.95 -10.16 -6.41
N LYS A 79 -13.98 -10.75 -5.72
CA LYS A 79 -13.30 -10.09 -4.60
C LYS A 79 -11.87 -10.58 -4.49
N LEU A 80 -10.93 -9.64 -4.41
CA LEU A 80 -9.56 -9.91 -4.01
C LEU A 80 -9.20 -9.00 -2.84
N GLN A 81 -8.68 -9.60 -1.80
CA GLN A 81 -8.18 -8.89 -0.63
C GLN A 81 -6.87 -9.49 -0.19
N SER A 82 -5.88 -8.64 0.12
CA SER A 82 -4.62 -9.09 0.73
C SER A 82 -4.30 -8.30 1.99
N HIS A 83 -3.69 -9.00 2.93
CA HIS A 83 -3.11 -8.45 4.15
C HIS A 83 -1.61 -8.54 4.00
N ASN A 84 -0.95 -7.40 3.92
CA ASN A 84 0.46 -7.32 3.58
C ASN A 84 1.24 -6.75 4.75
N GLU A 85 2.39 -7.36 5.01
CA GLU A 85 3.37 -6.95 6.00
C GLU A 85 4.65 -6.55 5.28
N PHE A 86 5.15 -5.36 5.57
CA PHE A 86 6.40 -4.81 5.06
C PHE A 86 7.39 -4.71 6.22
N PHE A 87 8.53 -5.36 6.06
CA PHE A 87 9.63 -5.34 7.02
C PHE A 87 10.74 -4.48 6.47
N TYR A 88 10.91 -3.31 7.06
CA TYR A 88 12.10 -2.48 6.86
C TYR A 88 13.22 -2.98 7.77
N ASP A 89 14.44 -2.46 7.62
CA ASP A 89 15.50 -2.73 8.58
C ASP A 89 15.13 -2.21 9.99
N ASN A 90 15.85 -2.72 11.02
CA ASN A 90 15.71 -2.31 12.42
C ASN A 90 14.31 -2.56 13.00
N ASP A 91 13.68 -3.67 12.66
CA ASP A 91 12.37 -4.08 13.15
C ASP A 91 11.21 -3.11 12.86
N ILE A 92 11.43 -2.15 11.96
CA ILE A 92 10.39 -1.23 11.53
C ILE A 92 9.45 -1.95 10.57
N LYS A 93 8.15 -1.90 10.86
CA LYS A 93 7.11 -2.60 10.11
C LYS A 93 5.99 -1.68 9.67
N ALA A 94 5.41 -2.01 8.55
CA ALA A 94 4.15 -1.44 8.08
C ALA A 94 3.21 -2.55 7.61
N TYR A 95 1.94 -2.42 7.95
CA TYR A 95 0.88 -3.32 7.51
C TYR A 95 -0.13 -2.56 6.67
N ASN A 96 -0.57 -3.18 5.61
CA ASN A 96 -1.63 -2.63 4.79
C ASN A 96 -2.64 -3.69 4.36
N ILE A 97 -3.83 -3.23 4.02
CA ILE A 97 -4.85 -4.05 3.38
C ILE A 97 -5.01 -3.55 1.96
N ALA A 98 -4.84 -4.45 1.00
CA ALA A 98 -5.07 -4.17 -0.40
C ALA A 98 -6.33 -4.85 -0.90
N THR A 99 -7.01 -4.16 -1.81
CA THR A 99 -8.18 -4.66 -2.52
C THR A 99 -7.99 -4.43 -4.01
N ARG A 100 -8.44 -5.38 -4.80
CA ARG A 100 -8.39 -5.28 -6.25
C ARG A 100 -9.75 -4.90 -6.81
N THR A 101 -9.73 -4.00 -7.78
CA THR A 101 -10.93 -3.46 -8.42
C THR A 101 -11.09 -3.91 -9.88
N SER A 102 -10.04 -4.50 -10.48
CA SER A 102 -10.11 -5.03 -11.84
C SER A 102 -10.47 -6.52 -11.81
N GLU A 103 -11.24 -6.96 -12.81
CA GLU A 103 -11.67 -8.35 -12.99
C GLU A 103 -10.62 -9.20 -13.73
N ASP A 104 -9.65 -8.56 -14.41
CA ASP A 104 -8.60 -9.24 -15.16
C ASP A 104 -7.68 -10.06 -14.24
N LEU A 105 -7.43 -11.31 -14.61
CA LEU A 105 -6.59 -12.25 -13.86
C LEU A 105 -5.08 -12.05 -14.13
N GLU A 106 -4.71 -11.59 -15.33
CA GLU A 106 -3.31 -11.50 -15.76
C GLU A 106 -2.65 -10.19 -15.32
N SER A 107 -3.43 -9.13 -15.20
CA SER A 107 -2.97 -7.84 -14.72
C SER A 107 -4.05 -7.18 -13.88
N GLY A 108 -3.71 -6.26 -13.01
CA GLY A 108 -4.72 -5.64 -12.18
C GLY A 108 -4.35 -4.31 -11.61
N VAL A 109 -5.39 -3.52 -11.37
CA VAL A 109 -5.30 -2.27 -10.62
C VAL A 109 -6.09 -2.41 -9.34
N GLY A 110 -5.50 -1.95 -8.25
CA GLY A 110 -6.13 -2.01 -6.95
C GLY A 110 -5.73 -0.82 -6.08
N LYS A 111 -6.19 -0.87 -4.83
CA LYS A 111 -5.90 0.15 -3.82
C LYS A 111 -5.45 -0.54 -2.55
N TRP A 112 -4.58 0.10 -1.81
CA TRP A 112 -4.28 -0.30 -0.44
C TRP A 112 -4.34 0.87 0.52
N ILE A 113 -4.45 0.56 1.81
CA ILE A 113 -4.38 1.52 2.90
C ILE A 113 -3.47 0.97 3.99
N TYR A 114 -2.55 1.79 4.50
CA TYR A 114 -1.74 1.43 5.66
C TYR A 114 -2.60 1.44 6.92
N THR A 115 -2.71 0.28 7.58
CA THR A 115 -3.58 0.08 8.76
C THR A 115 -2.83 0.15 10.07
N TYR A 116 -1.59 -0.34 10.07
CA TYR A 116 -0.69 -0.29 11.21
C TYR A 116 0.73 0.04 10.72
N VAL A 117 1.48 0.77 11.53
CA VAL A 117 2.87 1.14 11.27
C VAL A 117 3.63 1.28 12.58
N SER A 118 4.94 1.01 12.56
CA SER A 118 5.83 1.27 13.68
C SER A 118 5.90 2.77 14.01
N LYS A 119 6.24 3.09 15.25
CA LYS A 119 6.28 4.48 15.78
C LYS A 119 7.19 5.41 14.97
N GLU A 120 8.25 4.87 14.39
CA GLU A 120 9.25 5.58 13.59
C GLU A 120 8.66 6.17 12.30
N ILE A 121 7.59 5.56 11.80
CA ILE A 121 6.89 5.95 10.56
C ILE A 121 5.38 6.17 10.81
N LYS A 122 5.03 6.62 12.00
CA LYS A 122 3.62 6.71 12.47
C LYS A 122 2.70 7.50 11.56
N ASP A 123 3.22 8.53 10.89
CA ASP A 123 2.43 9.40 10.03
C ASP A 123 2.10 8.77 8.67
N LEU A 124 2.69 7.60 8.36
CA LEU A 124 2.33 6.79 7.20
C LEU A 124 0.95 6.11 7.36
N LYS A 125 0.48 5.93 8.61
CA LYS A 125 -0.80 5.30 8.91
C LYS A 125 -1.95 6.03 8.20
N ASN A 126 -2.91 5.26 7.67
CA ASN A 126 -4.06 5.73 6.89
C ASN A 126 -3.71 6.34 5.51
N SER A 127 -2.44 6.35 5.11
CA SER A 127 -2.06 6.73 3.75
C SER A 127 -2.62 5.72 2.75
N LYS A 128 -3.10 6.24 1.62
CA LYS A 128 -3.76 5.46 0.57
C LYS A 128 -2.87 5.40 -0.67
N CYS A 129 -2.83 4.24 -1.27
CA CYS A 129 -2.07 3.98 -2.49
C CYS A 129 -2.98 3.36 -3.56
N VAL A 130 -2.61 3.62 -4.81
CA VAL A 130 -3.12 2.89 -5.97
C VAL A 130 -1.97 2.05 -6.52
N TYR A 131 -2.21 0.80 -6.85
CA TYR A 131 -1.20 -0.08 -7.43
C TYR A 131 -1.64 -0.68 -8.75
N SER A 132 -0.67 -0.98 -9.58
CA SER A 132 -0.81 -1.90 -10.71
C SER A 132 0.06 -3.12 -10.46
N VAL A 133 -0.40 -4.28 -10.91
CA VAL A 133 0.32 -5.55 -10.80
C VAL A 133 0.34 -6.27 -12.14
N SER A 134 1.49 -6.85 -12.46
CA SER A 134 1.69 -7.74 -13.60
C SER A 134 2.25 -9.06 -13.12
N TYR A 135 1.85 -10.15 -13.75
CA TYR A 135 2.23 -11.50 -13.39
C TYR A 135 3.07 -12.14 -14.49
N PHE A 136 4.02 -12.97 -14.09
CA PHE A 136 4.75 -13.86 -14.97
C PHE A 136 4.97 -15.21 -14.26
N LYS A 137 4.22 -16.23 -14.65
CA LYS A 137 4.16 -17.53 -13.96
C LYS A 137 3.78 -17.34 -12.48
N SER A 138 4.61 -17.82 -11.55
CA SER A 138 4.44 -17.63 -10.11
C SER A 138 5.01 -16.32 -9.57
N SER A 139 5.66 -15.51 -10.42
CA SER A 139 6.25 -14.24 -10.00
C SER A 139 5.34 -13.06 -10.33
N PHE A 140 5.48 -11.98 -9.60
CA PHE A 140 4.76 -10.73 -9.88
C PHE A 140 5.64 -9.51 -9.63
N LEU A 141 5.26 -8.43 -10.29
CA LEU A 141 5.74 -7.07 -10.04
C LEU A 141 4.53 -6.19 -9.76
N ALA A 142 4.51 -5.51 -8.64
CA ALA A 142 3.54 -4.48 -8.33
C ALA A 142 4.22 -3.12 -8.16
N ILE A 143 3.65 -2.08 -8.77
CA ILE A 143 4.11 -0.70 -8.62
C ILE A 143 2.97 0.10 -8.02
N SER A 144 3.24 0.78 -6.94
CA SER A 144 2.25 1.55 -6.18
C SER A 144 2.63 3.00 -6.09
N LYS A 145 1.63 3.87 -6.22
CA LYS A 145 1.75 5.31 -5.99
C LYS A 145 0.88 5.69 -4.80
N CYS A 146 1.49 6.28 -3.80
CA CYS A 146 0.86 6.69 -2.55
C CYS A 146 0.92 8.22 -2.40
N ASN A 147 -0.18 8.80 -1.96
CA ASN A 147 -0.19 10.16 -1.46
C ASN A 147 0.01 10.11 0.06
N ILE A 148 1.19 10.50 0.53
CA ILE A 148 1.55 10.49 1.94
C ILE A 148 1.76 11.91 2.47
N PRO A 149 1.53 12.14 3.79
CA PRO A 149 1.87 13.40 4.43
C PRO A 149 3.39 13.67 4.35
N GLU A 150 3.78 14.94 4.31
CA GLU A 150 5.20 15.35 4.34
C GLU A 150 5.94 14.80 5.57
N ALA A 151 5.27 14.75 6.72
CA ALA A 151 5.82 14.16 7.93
C ALA A 151 6.17 12.67 7.75
N ALA A 152 5.30 11.88 7.09
CA ALA A 152 5.57 10.48 6.78
C ALA A 152 6.75 10.33 5.82
N TYR A 153 6.82 11.21 4.80
CA TYR A 153 7.93 11.23 3.86
C TYR A 153 9.28 11.47 4.56
N SER A 154 9.34 12.47 5.45
CA SER A 154 10.52 12.78 6.25
C SER A 154 10.91 11.64 7.20
N GLN A 155 9.93 10.95 7.81
CA GLN A 155 10.18 9.78 8.63
C GLN A 155 10.80 8.64 7.82
N LEU A 156 10.28 8.36 6.62
CA LEU A 156 10.82 7.34 5.72
C LEU A 156 12.26 7.68 5.25
N GLN A 157 12.56 8.95 4.99
CA GLN A 157 13.93 9.37 4.71
C GLN A 157 14.86 9.14 5.91
N THR A 158 14.36 9.36 7.13
CA THR A 158 15.16 9.22 8.35
C THR A 158 15.53 7.76 8.61
N ILE A 159 14.64 6.79 8.36
CA ILE A 159 14.96 5.38 8.55
C ILE A 159 15.99 4.88 7.55
N ARG A 160 15.98 5.39 6.31
CA ARG A 160 17.02 5.12 5.31
C ARG A 160 18.41 5.55 5.79
N ASN A 161 18.52 6.75 6.36
CA ASN A 161 19.81 7.34 6.75
C ASN A 161 20.43 6.67 7.98
N LYS A 162 19.72 5.78 8.66
CA LYS A 162 20.22 5.01 9.81
C LYS A 162 20.84 3.65 9.43
N ARG A 163 20.84 3.31 8.14
CA ARG A 163 21.52 2.16 7.56
C ARG A 163 22.97 2.55 7.19
#